data_99e3b5d05f45ff45e0eb4b0e0449c881
#
_entry.id   99e3b5d05f45ff45e0eb4b0e0449c881
#
_cell.length_a   1.000
_cell.length_b   1.000
_cell.length_c   1.000
_cell.angle_alpha   90.00
_cell.angle_beta   90.00
_cell.angle_gamma   90.00
#
_symmetry.space_group_name_H-M   'P 1'
#
loop_
_entity.id
_entity.type
_entity.pdbx_description
1 polymer ?
#
loop_
_entity_poly.entity_id
_entity_poly.type
_entity_poly.pdbx_seq_one_letter_code
_entity_poly.pdbx_strand_id
1 'polypeptide(L)'
;AKMAKAGRIIAVDTNPSKFDLARTFCSTDRINPKDFDKPIQQVILEMTDWGVDHSFECIGNVNVMRAALECAHRGWGQSVVIGVAGAGQEISTRPFQLVTGRKWLGTAFGGVKGRTELPGMVEDAMSGKIQLAPFVTHTMPLTGINEAFDLMHEGKSIRSVVHYA
;
A
#
# COMPACT_ATOMS: atom_id res chain seq x y z
N ALA A 1 3.35 -4.45 7.92
CA ALA A 1 3.50 -5.90 7.79
C ALA A 1 4.76 -6.41 8.51
N LYS A 2 5.97 -5.91 8.18
CA LYS A 2 7.22 -6.33 8.86
C LYS A 2 7.15 -6.18 10.38
N MET A 3 6.73 -5.02 10.90
CA MET A 3 6.60 -4.77 12.34
C MET A 3 5.57 -5.69 13.00
N ALA A 4 4.54 -6.07 12.28
CA ALA A 4 3.53 -7.06 12.72
C ALA A 4 4.01 -8.51 12.55
N LYS A 5 5.27 -8.74 12.15
CA LYS A 5 5.88 -10.07 11.96
C LYS A 5 5.12 -10.93 10.94
N ALA A 6 4.58 -10.33 9.87
CA ALA A 6 3.97 -11.09 8.78
C ALA A 6 5.02 -12.04 8.17
N GLY A 7 4.65 -13.31 8.02
CA GLY A 7 5.53 -14.35 7.49
C GLY A 7 5.75 -14.22 5.98
N ARG A 8 4.75 -13.72 5.25
CA ARG A 8 4.81 -13.47 3.81
C ARG A 8 4.27 -12.08 3.49
N ILE A 9 4.97 -11.33 2.65
CA ILE A 9 4.62 -9.97 2.25
C ILE A 9 4.71 -9.88 0.73
N ILE A 10 3.57 -9.78 0.08
CA ILE A 10 3.44 -9.69 -1.38
C ILE A 10 3.28 -8.21 -1.77
N ALA A 11 4.26 -7.65 -2.44
CA ALA A 11 4.17 -6.30 -3.01
C ALA A 11 3.64 -6.38 -4.43
N VAL A 12 2.61 -5.58 -4.74
CA VAL A 12 1.99 -5.50 -6.06
C VAL A 12 2.15 -4.07 -6.59
N ASP A 13 2.83 -3.91 -7.71
CA ASP A 13 2.98 -2.62 -8.38
C ASP A 13 3.10 -2.83 -9.90
N THR A 14 2.61 -1.88 -10.69
CA THR A 14 2.76 -1.87 -12.15
C THR A 14 4.10 -1.29 -12.61
N ASN A 15 4.86 -0.70 -11.70
CA ASN A 15 6.19 -0.15 -11.94
C ASN A 15 7.27 -1.04 -11.30
N PRO A 16 7.98 -1.86 -12.08
CA PRO A 16 8.99 -2.78 -11.56
C PRO A 16 10.19 -2.09 -10.92
N SER A 17 10.44 -0.81 -11.22
CA SER A 17 11.53 -0.04 -10.60
C SER A 17 11.38 0.12 -9.09
N LYS A 18 10.17 -0.05 -8.56
CA LYS A 18 9.88 0.01 -7.12
C LYS A 18 10.15 -1.29 -6.38
N PHE A 19 10.40 -2.39 -7.08
CA PHE A 19 10.53 -3.72 -6.46
C PHE A 19 11.78 -3.87 -5.59
N ASP A 20 12.88 -3.21 -5.93
CA ASP A 20 14.08 -3.26 -5.10
C ASP A 20 13.86 -2.54 -3.76
N LEU A 21 13.16 -1.41 -3.78
CA LEU A 21 12.79 -0.74 -2.55
C LEU A 21 11.78 -1.57 -1.73
N ALA A 22 10.80 -2.21 -2.37
CA ALA A 22 9.88 -3.12 -1.69
C ALA A 22 10.64 -4.28 -1.00
N ARG A 23 11.72 -4.79 -1.62
CA ARG A 23 12.60 -5.79 -1.01
C ARG A 23 13.28 -5.26 0.25
N THR A 24 13.76 -4.02 0.22
CA THR A 24 14.36 -3.34 1.39
C THR A 24 13.38 -3.28 2.56
N PHE A 25 12.08 -3.11 2.28
CA PHE A 25 11.00 -3.16 3.26
C PHE A 25 10.42 -4.57 3.48
N CYS A 26 11.22 -5.61 3.16
CA CYS A 26 10.93 -7.01 3.46
C CYS A 26 9.75 -7.63 2.71
N SER A 27 9.43 -7.16 1.48
CA SER A 27 8.56 -7.94 0.62
C SER A 27 9.24 -9.28 0.29
N THR A 28 8.52 -10.37 0.48
CA THR A 28 8.98 -11.72 0.11
C THR A 28 8.75 -11.98 -1.37
N ASP A 29 7.62 -11.48 -1.87
CA ASP A 29 7.19 -11.61 -3.26
C ASP A 29 6.91 -10.22 -3.87
N ARG A 30 7.12 -10.09 -5.17
CA ARG A 30 6.86 -8.87 -5.93
C ARG A 30 6.19 -9.27 -7.24
N ILE A 31 5.06 -8.62 -7.54
CA ILE A 31 4.22 -8.99 -8.66
C ILE A 31 3.86 -7.74 -9.46
N ASN A 32 4.11 -7.79 -10.76
CA ASN A 32 3.53 -6.85 -11.69
C ASN A 32 2.26 -7.45 -12.30
N PRO A 33 1.09 -6.85 -12.09
CA PRO A 33 -0.16 -7.35 -12.67
C PRO A 33 -0.15 -7.47 -14.20
N LYS A 34 0.70 -6.68 -14.88
CA LYS A 34 0.83 -6.68 -16.34
C LYS A 34 1.53 -7.94 -16.90
N ASP A 35 2.18 -8.72 -16.05
CA ASP A 35 2.90 -9.94 -16.44
C ASP A 35 1.96 -11.16 -16.52
N PHE A 36 0.65 -10.97 -16.28
CA PHE A 36 -0.33 -12.04 -16.23
C PHE A 36 -1.56 -11.75 -17.10
N ASP A 37 -2.04 -12.76 -17.78
CA ASP A 37 -3.28 -12.70 -18.59
C ASP A 37 -4.57 -12.83 -17.77
N LYS A 38 -4.45 -13.02 -16.46
CA LYS A 38 -5.56 -13.19 -15.52
C LYS A 38 -5.60 -12.09 -14.45
N PRO A 39 -6.77 -11.84 -13.85
CA PRO A 39 -6.91 -10.83 -12.80
C PRO A 39 -5.94 -11.06 -11.62
N ILE A 40 -5.34 -9.99 -11.12
CA ILE A 40 -4.31 -10.06 -10.07
C ILE A 40 -4.79 -10.76 -8.80
N GLN A 41 -6.05 -10.60 -8.40
CA GLN A 41 -6.62 -11.30 -7.25
C GLN A 41 -6.60 -12.82 -7.44
N GLN A 42 -6.78 -13.30 -8.66
CA GLN A 42 -6.71 -14.73 -8.95
C GLN A 42 -5.27 -15.24 -8.87
N VAL A 43 -4.30 -14.48 -9.37
CA VAL A 43 -2.88 -14.78 -9.23
C VAL A 43 -2.51 -14.92 -7.75
N ILE A 44 -2.93 -13.97 -6.91
CA ILE A 44 -2.65 -13.99 -5.48
C ILE A 44 -3.31 -15.19 -4.79
N LEU A 45 -4.55 -15.51 -5.14
CA LEU A 45 -5.25 -16.70 -4.60
C LEU A 45 -4.51 -18.00 -4.92
N GLU A 46 -3.94 -18.12 -6.12
CA GLU A 46 -3.18 -19.30 -6.53
C GLU A 46 -1.78 -19.37 -5.89
N MET A 47 -1.19 -18.22 -5.55
CA MET A 47 0.11 -18.13 -4.88
C MET A 47 0.01 -18.35 -3.37
N THR A 48 -1.18 -18.22 -2.82
CA THR A 48 -1.47 -18.31 -1.39
C THR A 48 -2.48 -19.42 -1.16
N ASP A 49 -2.50 -19.99 0.01
CA ASP A 49 -3.48 -21.01 0.35
C ASP A 49 -4.89 -20.35 0.53
N TRP A 50 -5.56 -20.14 -0.61
CA TRP A 50 -6.91 -19.55 -0.72
C TRP A 50 -7.03 -18.08 -0.33
N GLY A 51 -5.94 -17.33 -0.30
CA GLY A 51 -5.94 -15.90 -0.10
C GLY A 51 -5.04 -15.40 1.02
N VAL A 52 -4.88 -14.09 1.09
CA VAL A 52 -4.08 -13.43 2.12
C VAL A 52 -4.92 -13.11 3.36
N ASP A 53 -4.31 -13.12 4.54
CA ASP A 53 -4.99 -12.71 5.78
C ASP A 53 -5.33 -11.21 5.74
N HIS A 54 -4.42 -10.40 5.20
CA HIS A 54 -4.57 -8.95 5.10
C HIS A 54 -4.14 -8.45 3.73
N SER A 55 -4.97 -7.61 3.12
CA SER A 55 -4.62 -6.84 1.94
C SER A 55 -4.77 -5.34 2.21
N PHE A 56 -3.91 -4.53 1.58
CA PHE A 56 -3.87 -3.08 1.77
C PHE A 56 -3.92 -2.42 0.39
N GLU A 57 -4.96 -1.62 0.15
CA GLU A 57 -5.03 -0.80 -1.05
C GLU A 57 -4.53 0.60 -0.74
N CYS A 58 -3.45 1.03 -1.44
CA CYS A 58 -2.72 2.25 -1.13
C CYS A 58 -2.66 3.24 -2.31
N ILE A 59 -3.45 3.02 -3.38
CA ILE A 59 -3.39 3.79 -4.62
C ILE A 59 -4.58 4.74 -4.75
N GLY A 60 -5.75 4.32 -4.25
CA GLY A 60 -7.02 5.03 -4.45
C GLY A 60 -7.75 4.64 -5.74
N ASN A 61 -7.55 3.40 -6.22
CA ASN A 61 -8.23 2.91 -7.41
C ASN A 61 -9.34 1.92 -7.04
N VAL A 62 -10.59 2.22 -7.40
CA VAL A 62 -11.76 1.42 -7.02
C VAL A 62 -11.70 -0.02 -7.53
N ASN A 63 -11.09 -0.27 -8.69
CA ASN A 63 -10.90 -1.63 -9.20
C ASN A 63 -9.84 -2.39 -8.40
N VAL A 64 -8.78 -1.70 -7.97
CA VAL A 64 -7.75 -2.29 -7.10
C VAL A 64 -8.31 -2.54 -5.69
N MET A 65 -9.17 -1.65 -5.16
CA MET A 65 -9.89 -1.87 -3.91
C MET A 65 -10.70 -3.15 -3.94
N ARG A 66 -11.42 -3.39 -5.04
CA ARG A 66 -12.17 -4.62 -5.25
C ARG A 66 -11.25 -5.85 -5.34
N ALA A 67 -10.18 -5.77 -6.13
CA ALA A 67 -9.22 -6.86 -6.27
C ALA A 67 -8.55 -7.20 -4.93
N ALA A 68 -8.25 -6.18 -4.11
CA ALA A 68 -7.70 -6.33 -2.76
C ALA A 68 -8.66 -7.08 -1.82
N LEU A 69 -9.96 -6.80 -1.88
CA LEU A 69 -10.96 -7.58 -1.15
C LEU A 69 -11.03 -9.02 -1.66
N GLU A 70 -11.08 -9.20 -2.98
CA GLU A 70 -11.28 -10.50 -3.60
C GLU A 70 -10.08 -11.44 -3.43
N CYS A 71 -8.86 -10.93 -3.23
CA CYS A 71 -7.68 -11.75 -2.92
C CYS A 71 -7.53 -12.11 -1.44
N ALA A 72 -8.32 -11.51 -0.55
CA ALA A 72 -8.30 -11.86 0.87
C ALA A 72 -8.94 -13.23 1.11
N HIS A 73 -8.47 -13.93 2.15
CA HIS A 73 -8.95 -15.26 2.49
C HIS A 73 -10.45 -15.26 2.87
N ARG A 74 -11.20 -16.25 2.39
CA ARG A 74 -12.57 -16.46 2.85
C ARG A 74 -12.56 -16.89 4.31
N GLY A 75 -13.57 -16.44 5.07
CA GLY A 75 -13.73 -16.75 6.49
C GLY A 75 -13.19 -15.66 7.42
N TRP A 76 -11.99 -15.11 7.17
CA TRP A 76 -11.39 -14.13 8.08
C TRP A 76 -10.61 -13.00 7.41
N GLY A 77 -10.28 -13.10 6.12
CA GLY A 77 -9.42 -12.14 5.42
C GLY A 77 -9.95 -10.70 5.50
N GLN A 78 -9.05 -9.76 5.69
CA GLN A 78 -9.34 -8.34 5.83
C GLN A 78 -8.68 -7.53 4.72
N SER A 79 -9.46 -6.69 4.07
CA SER A 79 -8.97 -5.72 3.08
C SER A 79 -9.12 -4.31 3.63
N VAL A 80 -8.01 -3.59 3.73
CA VAL A 80 -7.97 -2.22 4.26
C VAL A 80 -7.77 -1.23 3.11
N VAL A 81 -8.73 -0.32 2.94
CA VAL A 81 -8.65 0.77 1.98
C VAL A 81 -7.95 1.96 2.66
N ILE A 82 -6.79 2.34 2.11
CA ILE A 82 -5.96 3.46 2.57
C ILE A 82 -5.93 4.56 1.49
N GLY A 83 -5.89 4.15 0.22
CA GLY A 83 -5.86 5.05 -0.92
C GLY A 83 -7.15 5.86 -1.03
N VAL A 84 -7.02 7.11 -1.52
CA VAL A 84 -8.15 8.02 -1.69
C VAL A 84 -8.57 8.01 -3.16
N ALA A 85 -9.78 7.51 -3.43
CA ALA A 85 -10.36 7.55 -4.77
C ALA A 85 -10.82 8.97 -5.15
N GLY A 86 -10.98 9.20 -6.45
CA GLY A 86 -11.52 10.45 -6.95
C GLY A 86 -12.95 10.71 -6.45
N ALA A 87 -13.32 11.98 -6.32
CA ALA A 87 -14.66 12.38 -5.87
C ALA A 87 -15.74 11.74 -6.76
N GLY A 88 -16.77 11.19 -6.13
CA GLY A 88 -17.89 10.55 -6.82
C GLY A 88 -17.64 9.11 -7.29
N GLN A 89 -16.44 8.57 -7.09
CA GLN A 89 -16.18 7.16 -7.38
C GLN A 89 -16.73 6.28 -6.25
N GLU A 90 -17.31 5.15 -6.65
CA GLU A 90 -17.88 4.17 -5.73
C GLU A 90 -17.16 2.83 -5.86
N ILE A 91 -17.00 2.15 -4.73
CA ILE A 91 -16.52 0.77 -4.71
C ILE A 91 -17.70 -0.20 -4.83
N SER A 92 -17.51 -1.29 -5.56
CA SER A 92 -18.55 -2.31 -5.72
C SER A 92 -17.97 -3.71 -5.64
N THR A 93 -18.73 -4.62 -5.04
CA THR A 93 -18.39 -6.05 -5.01
C THR A 93 -19.65 -6.91 -4.98
N ARG A 94 -19.50 -8.19 -5.28
CA ARG A 94 -20.59 -9.14 -5.10
C ARG A 94 -20.84 -9.36 -3.61
N PRO A 95 -22.08 -9.30 -3.12
CA PRO A 95 -22.40 -9.51 -1.69
C PRO A 95 -21.82 -10.81 -1.13
N PHE A 96 -21.69 -11.84 -1.97
CA PHE A 96 -21.12 -13.13 -1.59
C PHE A 96 -19.66 -13.02 -1.08
N GLN A 97 -18.90 -12.01 -1.51
CA GLN A 97 -17.54 -11.77 -0.99
C GLN A 97 -17.56 -11.45 0.51
N LEU A 98 -18.58 -10.72 0.96
CA LEU A 98 -18.74 -10.34 2.37
C LEU A 98 -19.41 -11.45 3.18
N VAL A 99 -20.46 -12.08 2.63
CA VAL A 99 -21.17 -13.20 3.28
C VAL A 99 -20.21 -14.36 3.58
N THR A 100 -19.19 -14.58 2.76
CA THR A 100 -18.17 -15.60 2.99
C THR A 100 -17.09 -15.21 4.00
N GLY A 101 -17.29 -14.12 4.76
CA GLY A 101 -16.46 -13.76 5.92
C GLY A 101 -15.32 -12.80 5.65
N ARG A 102 -15.13 -12.33 4.40
CA ARG A 102 -14.21 -11.25 4.12
C ARG A 102 -14.66 -9.95 4.75
N LYS A 103 -13.72 -9.12 5.15
CA LYS A 103 -14.00 -7.80 5.73
C LYS A 103 -13.41 -6.72 4.85
N TRP A 104 -14.21 -5.71 4.52
CA TRP A 104 -13.76 -4.48 3.88
C TRP A 104 -13.72 -3.37 4.90
N LEU A 105 -12.55 -2.81 5.13
CA LEU A 105 -12.29 -1.82 6.19
C LEU A 105 -11.67 -0.57 5.58
N GLY A 106 -12.01 0.57 6.14
CA GLY A 106 -11.31 1.82 5.89
C GLY A 106 -10.40 2.19 7.05
N THR A 107 -9.52 3.17 6.83
CA THR A 107 -8.71 3.74 7.89
C THR A 107 -8.43 5.22 7.62
N ALA A 108 -8.62 6.05 8.63
CA ALA A 108 -8.23 7.46 8.60
C ALA A 108 -6.90 7.62 9.35
N PHE A 109 -5.85 8.09 8.64
CA PHE A 109 -4.51 8.24 9.21
C PHE A 109 -3.98 6.97 9.93
N GLY A 110 -4.30 5.78 9.39
CA GLY A 110 -3.93 4.52 10.01
C GLY A 110 -4.69 4.17 11.30
N GLY A 111 -5.76 4.91 11.65
CA GLY A 111 -6.50 4.77 12.90
C GLY A 111 -5.74 5.29 14.12
N VAL A 112 -4.63 6.02 13.93
CA VAL A 112 -3.79 6.52 15.00
C VAL A 112 -4.50 7.57 15.86
N LYS A 113 -4.36 7.48 17.16
CA LYS A 113 -4.75 8.51 18.13
C LYS A 113 -3.61 9.52 18.24
N GLY A 114 -3.63 10.55 17.35
CA GLY A 114 -2.49 11.43 17.09
C GLY A 114 -1.81 11.99 18.34
N ARG A 115 -2.59 12.45 19.35
CA ARG A 115 -2.00 13.04 20.58
C ARG A 115 -1.27 12.02 21.47
N THR A 116 -1.73 10.78 21.50
CA THR A 116 -1.22 9.75 22.42
C THR A 116 -0.23 8.79 21.76
N GLU A 117 -0.40 8.51 20.46
CA GLU A 117 0.37 7.48 19.75
C GLU A 117 1.47 8.05 18.87
N LEU A 118 1.28 9.27 18.30
CA LEU A 118 2.28 9.89 17.44
C LEU A 118 3.65 10.08 18.13
N PRO A 119 3.76 10.50 19.40
CA PRO A 119 5.07 10.59 20.06
C PRO A 119 5.84 9.28 20.05
N GLY A 120 5.18 8.15 20.34
CA GLY A 120 5.82 6.83 20.27
C GLY A 120 6.26 6.44 18.86
N MET A 121 5.49 6.82 17.83
CA MET A 121 5.91 6.60 16.43
C MET A 121 7.15 7.43 16.07
N VAL A 122 7.27 8.65 16.59
CA VAL A 122 8.46 9.49 16.41
C VAL A 122 9.67 8.84 17.09
N GLU A 123 9.52 8.32 18.32
CA GLU A 123 10.59 7.59 19.02
C GLU A 123 11.01 6.34 18.24
N ASP A 124 10.06 5.59 17.67
CA ASP A 124 10.33 4.43 16.83
C ASP A 124 11.10 4.83 15.55
N ALA A 125 10.82 6.00 14.97
CA ALA A 125 11.57 6.52 13.83
C ALA A 125 12.99 7.00 14.26
N MET A 126 13.11 7.72 15.37
CA MET A 126 14.40 8.22 15.88
C MET A 126 15.34 7.08 16.29
N SER A 127 14.81 5.99 16.83
CA SER A 127 15.57 4.78 17.16
C SER A 127 15.92 3.89 15.95
N GLY A 128 15.42 4.24 14.74
CA GLY A 128 15.65 3.47 13.52
C GLY A 128 14.77 2.22 13.39
N LYS A 129 13.81 2.00 14.29
CA LYS A 129 12.84 0.91 14.19
C LYS A 129 11.89 1.13 13.01
N ILE A 130 11.56 2.39 12.71
CA ILE A 130 10.89 2.83 11.48
C ILE A 130 11.91 3.58 10.64
N GLN A 131 12.22 3.07 9.45
CA GLN A 131 13.15 3.71 8.54
C GLN A 131 12.40 4.66 7.62
N LEU A 132 12.60 5.97 7.76
CA LEU A 132 11.97 7.01 6.93
C LEU A 132 12.87 7.47 5.79
N ALA A 133 14.18 7.50 5.97
CA ALA A 133 15.14 7.99 4.98
C ALA A 133 15.00 7.35 3.59
N PRO A 134 14.80 6.03 3.43
CA PRO A 134 14.65 5.42 2.11
C PRO A 134 13.41 5.88 1.32
N PHE A 135 12.43 6.52 1.97
CA PHE A 135 11.28 7.08 1.27
C PHE A 135 11.57 8.43 0.62
N VAL A 136 12.59 9.16 1.09
CA VAL A 136 13.01 10.44 0.50
C VAL A 136 13.87 10.14 -0.72
N THR A 137 13.26 10.19 -1.90
CA THR A 137 13.93 9.87 -3.16
C THR A 137 14.51 11.09 -3.86
N HIS A 138 13.95 12.28 -3.58
CA HIS A 138 14.37 13.53 -4.19
C HIS A 138 14.40 14.65 -3.16
N THR A 139 15.39 15.51 -3.26
CA THR A 139 15.51 16.74 -2.46
C THR A 139 15.84 17.90 -3.38
N MET A 140 15.18 19.04 -3.19
CA MET A 140 15.34 20.20 -4.06
C MET A 140 15.01 21.51 -3.34
N PRO A 141 15.47 22.68 -3.85
CA PRO A 141 15.07 23.97 -3.34
C PRO A 141 13.61 24.28 -3.71
N LEU A 142 13.02 25.31 -3.08
CA LEU A 142 11.65 25.76 -3.36
C LEU A 142 11.39 26.06 -4.84
N THR A 143 12.40 26.56 -5.56
CA THR A 143 12.31 26.82 -7.00
C THR A 143 12.05 25.57 -7.84
N GLY A 144 12.35 24.37 -7.32
CA GLY A 144 12.11 23.06 -7.95
C GLY A 144 10.74 22.46 -7.64
N ILE A 145 9.80 23.17 -6.97
CA ILE A 145 8.53 22.60 -6.53
C ILE A 145 7.69 22.02 -7.68
N ASN A 146 7.69 22.64 -8.85
CA ASN A 146 6.96 22.13 -10.01
C ASN A 146 7.54 20.81 -10.50
N GLU A 147 8.88 20.69 -10.55
CA GLU A 147 9.56 19.44 -10.89
C GLU A 147 9.22 18.33 -9.89
N ALA A 148 9.06 18.65 -8.60
CA ALA A 148 8.62 17.67 -7.59
C ALA A 148 7.23 17.09 -7.92
N PHE A 149 6.30 17.93 -8.38
CA PHE A 149 4.99 17.47 -8.82
C PHE A 149 5.04 16.63 -10.11
N ASP A 150 5.89 17.03 -11.07
CA ASP A 150 6.07 16.28 -12.30
C ASP A 150 6.63 14.86 -12.01
N LEU A 151 7.66 14.76 -11.18
CA LEU A 151 8.22 13.49 -10.72
C LEU A 151 7.20 12.61 -9.99
N MET A 152 6.29 13.22 -9.23
CA MET A 152 5.22 12.52 -8.55
C MET A 152 4.19 11.96 -9.57
N HIS A 153 3.75 12.77 -10.53
CA HIS A 153 2.81 12.36 -11.57
C HIS A 153 3.37 11.25 -12.47
N GLU A 154 4.67 11.32 -12.77
CA GLU A 154 5.38 10.31 -13.54
C GLU A 154 5.67 9.02 -12.75
N GLY A 155 5.37 8.99 -11.45
CA GLY A 155 5.64 7.85 -10.56
C GLY A 155 7.12 7.61 -10.30
N LYS A 156 7.98 8.58 -10.58
CA LYS A 156 9.44 8.53 -10.36
C LYS A 156 9.85 8.87 -8.93
N SER A 157 9.03 9.65 -8.22
CA SER A 157 9.25 10.02 -6.82
C SER A 157 8.36 9.20 -5.89
N ILE A 158 8.92 8.80 -4.74
CA ILE A 158 8.13 8.30 -3.61
C ILE A 158 7.83 9.46 -2.67
N ARG A 159 8.86 10.20 -2.30
CA ARG A 159 8.76 11.41 -1.50
C ARG A 159 9.79 12.41 -1.98
N SER A 160 9.31 13.58 -2.41
CA SER A 160 10.16 14.75 -2.65
C SER A 160 10.14 15.65 -1.43
N VAL A 161 11.31 16.12 -1.00
CA VAL A 161 11.48 17.07 0.11
C VAL A 161 12.01 18.37 -0.43
N VAL A 162 11.33 19.47 -0.14
CA VAL A 162 11.72 20.82 -0.52
C VAL A 162 12.45 21.48 0.65
N HIS A 163 13.67 21.96 0.41
CA HIS A 163 14.43 22.72 1.38
C HIS A 163 14.12 24.22 1.27
N TYR A 164 13.87 24.83 2.40
CA TYR A 164 13.84 26.27 2.54
C TYR A 164 15.22 26.73 3.01
N ALA A 165 15.89 27.52 2.19
CA ALA A 165 17.18 28.13 2.52
C ALA A 165 16.97 29.33 3.43
#